data_1de15cc6ba02e7b3e523a0317bef5a9b
#
_entry.id   1de15cc6ba02e7b3e523a0317bef5a9b
#
_cell.length_a   1.000
_cell.length_b   1.000
_cell.length_c   1.000
_cell.angle_alpha   90.00
_cell.angle_beta   90.00
_cell.angle_gamma   90.00
#
_symmetry.space_group_name_H-M   'P 1'
#
loop_
_entity.id
_entity.type
_entity.pdbx_description
1 polymer ?
#
loop_
_entity_poly.entity_id
_entity_poly.type
_entity_poly.pdbx_seq_one_letter_code
_entity_poly.pdbx_strand_id
1 'polypeptide(L)'
;MILRDAQTVANAIEKGEVDVVEMVPNEQYSVLKKNPDIQLLNQTGKQSAMLHLNHAIPPFNNPKIAQAALMAINQAALQRAQIVHKELWNTCTSIYPCGSLYASDKTDYFTGKPQFKRAQELLKEAGYDGTPVVLMLPADMPSLNKYPPVMAELLRRAGFKVDLQSMDWATLVTRRTKSSPVSEGGWNGFITFWNQADTFNPLFFAPLTGSGLKGWFGWTDDPKLEALKDEFVGTSDLAKRKELAEGIQLRVMDSGVYGMLGEAKPIIALRKNISGLVEAPISVFWGLKKD
;
A
#
# COMPACT_ATOMS: atom_id res chain seq x y z
N MET A 1 -10.47 0.63 23.06
CA MET A 1 -9.18 1.08 23.66
C MET A 1 -8.13 1.16 22.57
N ILE A 2 -7.27 2.18 22.57
CA ILE A 2 -6.15 2.31 21.62
C ILE A 2 -4.87 1.98 22.39
N LEU A 3 -4.21 0.88 22.01
CA LEU A 3 -2.92 0.46 22.56
C LEU A 3 -1.87 0.62 21.44
N ARG A 4 -0.81 1.38 21.69
CA ARG A 4 0.20 1.71 20.65
C ARG A 4 1.39 0.75 20.64
N ASP A 5 1.67 0.13 21.78
CA ASP A 5 2.81 -0.77 21.95
C ASP A 5 2.41 -2.22 21.70
N ALA A 6 3.19 -2.94 20.87
CA ALA A 6 2.88 -4.31 20.46
C ALA A 6 2.87 -5.31 21.64
N GLN A 7 3.77 -5.15 22.62
CA GLN A 7 3.80 -6.01 23.80
C GLN A 7 2.62 -5.75 24.72
N THR A 8 2.23 -4.48 24.86
CA THR A 8 1.04 -4.08 25.62
C THR A 8 -0.23 -4.67 25.02
N VAL A 9 -0.35 -4.70 23.69
CA VAL A 9 -1.47 -5.33 22.99
C VAL A 9 -1.54 -6.83 23.29
N ALA A 10 -0.42 -7.53 23.17
CA ALA A 10 -0.35 -8.96 23.47
C ALA A 10 -0.71 -9.25 24.93
N ASN A 11 -0.13 -8.53 25.86
CA ASN A 11 -0.40 -8.71 27.30
C ASN A 11 -1.88 -8.47 27.64
N ALA A 12 -2.50 -7.46 27.03
CA ALA A 12 -3.90 -7.12 27.29
C ALA A 12 -4.86 -8.24 26.88
N ILE A 13 -4.64 -8.87 25.72
CA ILE A 13 -5.52 -9.99 25.30
C ILE A 13 -5.21 -11.26 26.09
N GLU A 14 -3.95 -11.54 26.42
CA GLU A 14 -3.57 -12.70 27.23
C GLU A 14 -4.14 -12.65 28.65
N LYS A 15 -4.15 -11.47 29.28
CA LYS A 15 -4.72 -11.24 30.60
C LYS A 15 -6.23 -11.06 30.61
N GLY A 16 -6.87 -10.96 29.44
CA GLY A 16 -8.31 -10.71 29.31
C GLY A 16 -8.75 -9.30 29.63
N GLU A 17 -7.83 -8.34 29.56
CA GLU A 17 -8.14 -6.91 29.64
C GLU A 17 -8.88 -6.42 28.37
N VAL A 18 -8.65 -7.12 27.24
CA VAL A 18 -9.41 -6.97 25.99
C VAL A 18 -9.82 -8.35 25.47
N ASP A 19 -10.96 -8.42 24.80
CA ASP A 19 -11.49 -9.66 24.23
C ASP A 19 -11.11 -9.84 22.75
N VAL A 20 -10.82 -8.74 22.06
CA VAL A 20 -10.52 -8.69 20.62
C VAL A 20 -9.33 -7.77 20.37
N VAL A 21 -8.40 -8.22 19.53
CA VAL A 21 -7.36 -7.38 18.91
C VAL A 21 -7.61 -7.39 17.41
N GLU A 22 -8.05 -6.25 16.87
CA GLU A 22 -8.44 -6.11 15.47
C GLU A 22 -7.28 -6.32 14.49
N MET A 23 -6.08 -5.94 14.88
CA MET A 23 -4.87 -6.16 14.09
C MET A 23 -3.73 -6.60 14.99
N VAL A 24 -3.40 -7.88 14.91
CA VAL A 24 -2.29 -8.47 15.68
C VAL A 24 -0.97 -7.89 15.14
N PRO A 25 -0.14 -7.28 16.01
CA PRO A 25 1.21 -6.88 15.62
C PRO A 25 2.02 -8.08 15.12
N ASN A 26 2.73 -7.92 14.01
CA ASN A 26 3.47 -9.01 13.37
C ASN A 26 4.46 -9.71 14.31
N GLU A 27 5.09 -8.95 15.21
CA GLU A 27 6.04 -9.44 16.22
C GLU A 27 5.37 -10.38 17.24
N GLN A 28 4.08 -10.19 17.51
CA GLN A 28 3.32 -10.94 18.50
C GLN A 28 2.58 -12.17 17.93
N TYR A 29 2.52 -12.29 16.61
CA TYR A 29 1.81 -13.39 15.95
C TYR A 29 2.23 -14.77 16.44
N SER A 30 3.55 -15.05 16.51
CA SER A 30 4.07 -16.34 16.94
C SER A 30 3.81 -16.64 18.42
N VAL A 31 3.74 -15.62 19.26
CA VAL A 31 3.45 -15.74 20.70
C VAL A 31 1.98 -16.08 20.89
N LEU A 32 1.10 -15.24 20.33
CA LEU A 32 -0.35 -15.40 20.44
C LEU A 32 -0.85 -16.70 19.80
N LYS A 33 -0.21 -17.15 18.70
CA LYS A 33 -0.54 -18.41 18.02
C LYS A 33 -0.35 -19.65 18.94
N LYS A 34 0.54 -19.57 19.92
CA LYS A 34 0.81 -20.68 20.87
C LYS A 34 -0.10 -20.64 22.09
N ASN A 35 -0.81 -19.53 22.32
CA ASN A 35 -1.66 -19.39 23.49
C ASN A 35 -2.97 -20.18 23.29
N PRO A 36 -3.28 -21.18 24.13
CA PRO A 36 -4.47 -22.02 23.98
C PRO A 36 -5.78 -21.26 24.20
N ASP A 37 -5.77 -20.09 24.84
CA ASP A 37 -6.95 -19.30 25.15
C ASP A 37 -7.27 -18.24 24.08
N ILE A 38 -6.44 -18.19 23.03
CA ILE A 38 -6.58 -17.23 21.94
C ILE A 38 -6.81 -17.98 20.63
N GLN A 39 -7.72 -17.50 19.83
CA GLN A 39 -7.91 -17.89 18.44
C GLN A 39 -7.44 -16.77 17.51
N LEU A 40 -6.63 -17.13 16.51
CA LEU A 40 -6.20 -16.22 15.47
C LEU A 40 -6.98 -16.48 14.18
N LEU A 41 -7.67 -15.47 13.70
CA LEU A 41 -8.45 -15.52 12.47
C LEU A 41 -7.84 -14.63 11.40
N ASN A 42 -7.73 -15.14 10.19
CA ASN A 42 -7.43 -14.28 9.04
C ASN A 42 -8.64 -13.40 8.78
N GLN A 43 -8.44 -12.12 8.67
CA GLN A 43 -9.43 -11.25 8.07
C GLN A 43 -9.64 -11.70 6.61
N THR A 44 -10.89 -11.81 6.15
CA THR A 44 -11.18 -12.24 4.78
C THR A 44 -10.66 -11.27 3.73
N GLY A 45 -10.52 -9.99 4.09
CA GLY A 45 -9.91 -8.97 3.26
C GLY A 45 -8.40 -8.90 3.41
N LYS A 46 -7.69 -8.74 2.29
CA LYS A 46 -6.29 -8.43 2.27
C LYS A 46 -6.07 -6.93 2.39
N GLN A 47 -4.86 -6.54 2.76
CA GLN A 47 -4.38 -5.16 2.69
C GLN A 47 -3.27 -5.05 1.65
N SER A 48 -3.40 -4.11 0.73
CA SER A 48 -2.39 -3.81 -0.27
C SER A 48 -1.52 -2.65 0.21
N ALA A 49 -0.21 -2.88 0.37
CA ALA A 49 0.74 -1.81 0.63
C ALA A 49 1.12 -1.14 -0.68
N MET A 50 1.19 0.19 -0.68
CA MET A 50 1.44 0.99 -1.88
C MET A 50 2.41 2.13 -1.62
N LEU A 51 3.31 2.35 -2.59
CA LEU A 51 4.16 3.54 -2.69
C LEU A 51 3.42 4.60 -3.47
N HIS A 52 3.07 5.71 -2.84
CA HIS A 52 2.49 6.89 -3.49
C HIS A 52 3.60 7.86 -3.87
N LEU A 53 3.55 8.39 -5.10
CA LEU A 53 4.48 9.36 -5.64
C LEU A 53 3.81 10.71 -5.82
N ASN A 54 4.55 11.81 -5.65
CA ASN A 54 4.05 13.17 -5.85
C ASN A 54 4.35 13.66 -7.26
N HIS A 55 3.34 13.64 -8.12
CA HIS A 55 3.43 14.07 -9.51
C HIS A 55 3.30 15.59 -9.72
N ALA A 56 2.97 16.35 -8.67
CA ALA A 56 2.87 17.81 -8.77
C ALA A 56 4.24 18.50 -8.84
N ILE A 57 5.31 17.83 -8.40
CA ILE A 57 6.67 18.39 -8.30
C ILE A 57 7.74 17.45 -8.86
N PRO A 58 8.93 17.98 -9.26
CA PRO A 58 10.06 17.15 -9.61
C PRO A 58 10.49 16.23 -8.44
N PRO A 59 11.04 15.03 -8.73
CA PRO A 59 11.30 14.52 -10.07
C PRO A 59 10.13 13.71 -10.66
N PHE A 60 9.08 13.39 -9.89
CA PHE A 60 8.01 12.48 -10.29
C PHE A 60 6.91 13.11 -11.16
N ASN A 61 6.98 14.43 -11.41
CA ASN A 61 6.22 15.04 -12.50
C ASN A 61 6.67 14.58 -13.90
N ASN A 62 7.77 13.82 -13.99
CA ASN A 62 8.19 13.12 -15.20
C ASN A 62 7.77 11.63 -15.08
N PRO A 63 6.84 11.14 -15.93
CA PRO A 63 6.36 9.75 -15.88
C PRO A 63 7.47 8.70 -16.00
N LYS A 64 8.52 8.94 -16.81
CA LYS A 64 9.65 8.01 -16.94
C LYS A 64 10.42 7.86 -15.62
N ILE A 65 10.57 8.94 -14.86
CA ILE A 65 11.22 8.88 -13.54
C ILE A 65 10.32 8.15 -12.54
N ALA A 66 9.01 8.37 -12.58
CA ALA A 66 8.06 7.61 -11.78
C ALA A 66 8.10 6.11 -12.11
N GLN A 67 8.11 5.74 -13.41
CA GLN A 67 8.28 4.34 -13.85
C GLN A 67 9.59 3.74 -13.33
N ALA A 68 10.70 4.47 -13.36
CA ALA A 68 11.98 4.00 -12.82
C ALA A 68 11.89 3.68 -11.32
N ALA A 69 11.15 4.48 -10.55
CA ALA A 69 10.89 4.19 -9.14
C ALA A 69 10.05 2.90 -8.95
N LEU A 70 9.05 2.67 -9.79
CA LEU A 70 8.26 1.44 -9.77
C LEU A 70 9.12 0.21 -10.15
N MET A 71 10.03 0.34 -11.12
CA MET A 71 10.97 -0.72 -11.50
C MET A 71 11.96 -1.09 -10.38
N ALA A 72 12.16 -0.23 -9.39
CA ALA A 72 12.99 -0.54 -8.22
C ALA A 72 12.31 -1.48 -7.22
N ILE A 73 10.99 -1.62 -7.26
CA ILE A 73 10.20 -2.35 -6.27
C ILE A 73 10.56 -3.84 -6.26
N ASN A 74 10.85 -4.34 -5.04
CA ASN A 74 11.00 -5.76 -4.74
C ASN A 74 9.94 -6.14 -3.70
N GLN A 75 8.78 -6.59 -4.16
CA GLN A 75 7.65 -6.92 -3.29
C GLN A 75 8.03 -7.95 -2.23
N ALA A 76 8.76 -9.00 -2.61
CA ALA A 76 9.14 -10.06 -1.66
C ALA A 76 10.09 -9.55 -0.56
N ALA A 77 11.03 -8.65 -0.88
CA ALA A 77 11.92 -8.06 0.11
C ALA A 77 11.16 -7.11 1.06
N LEU A 78 10.29 -6.27 0.52
CA LEU A 78 9.45 -5.33 1.26
C LEU A 78 8.51 -6.06 2.22
N GLN A 79 7.78 -7.06 1.71
CA GLN A 79 6.85 -7.84 2.53
C GLN A 79 7.58 -8.62 3.63
N ARG A 80 8.72 -9.24 3.33
CA ARG A 80 9.52 -9.98 4.32
C ARG A 80 10.07 -9.08 5.41
N ALA A 81 10.44 -7.84 5.10
CA ALA A 81 10.93 -6.89 6.08
C ALA A 81 9.82 -6.42 7.02
N GLN A 82 8.62 -6.18 6.50
CA GLN A 82 7.48 -5.71 7.28
C GLN A 82 6.74 -6.86 7.98
N ILE A 83 6.58 -8.00 7.28
CA ILE A 83 5.79 -9.15 7.75
C ILE A 83 6.67 -10.39 7.70
N VAL A 84 7.23 -10.78 8.82
CA VAL A 84 8.21 -11.89 8.91
C VAL A 84 7.61 -13.22 8.45
N HIS A 85 6.32 -13.46 8.75
CA HIS A 85 5.63 -14.73 8.53
C HIS A 85 5.13 -14.85 7.09
N LYS A 86 5.72 -15.77 6.31
CA LYS A 86 5.44 -15.93 4.85
C LYS A 86 3.97 -16.25 4.56
N GLU A 87 3.29 -16.94 5.45
CA GLU A 87 1.87 -17.27 5.31
C GLU A 87 0.95 -16.05 5.38
N LEU A 88 1.42 -14.92 5.92
CA LEU A 88 0.66 -13.69 6.13
C LEU A 88 0.82 -12.67 5.00
N TRP A 89 1.55 -12.99 3.93
CA TRP A 89 1.70 -12.08 2.81
C TRP A 89 1.89 -12.81 1.48
N ASN A 90 1.61 -12.11 0.39
CA ASN A 90 1.91 -12.55 -0.97
C ASN A 90 2.35 -11.39 -1.86
N THR A 91 3.01 -11.71 -2.95
CA THR A 91 3.24 -10.74 -4.03
C THR A 91 1.97 -10.60 -4.86
N CYS A 92 1.69 -9.39 -5.32
CA CYS A 92 0.58 -9.08 -6.20
C CYS A 92 0.95 -7.87 -7.06
N THR A 93 0.99 -8.03 -8.36
CA THR A 93 1.35 -6.96 -9.29
C THR A 93 0.15 -6.21 -9.82
N SER A 94 -1.05 -6.76 -9.69
CA SER A 94 -2.30 -6.08 -10.03
C SER A 94 -2.56 -4.89 -9.09
N ILE A 95 -3.17 -3.83 -9.61
CA ILE A 95 -3.66 -2.71 -8.79
C ILE A 95 -4.93 -3.06 -8.04
N TYR A 96 -5.64 -4.10 -8.47
CA TYR A 96 -6.77 -4.71 -7.78
C TYR A 96 -6.29 -5.89 -6.93
N PRO A 97 -7.01 -6.26 -5.86
CA PRO A 97 -6.63 -7.40 -5.03
C PRO A 97 -6.47 -8.67 -5.87
N CYS A 98 -5.33 -9.35 -5.75
CA CYS A 98 -5.06 -10.56 -6.53
C CYS A 98 -6.11 -11.64 -6.27
N GLY A 99 -6.68 -12.16 -7.34
CA GLY A 99 -7.79 -13.12 -7.32
C GLY A 99 -9.18 -12.46 -7.30
N SER A 100 -9.28 -11.12 -7.29
CA SER A 100 -10.56 -10.41 -7.41
C SER A 100 -11.04 -10.33 -8.87
N LEU A 101 -12.28 -9.85 -9.06
CA LEU A 101 -12.97 -9.82 -10.33
C LEU A 101 -12.23 -9.08 -11.45
N TYR A 102 -11.53 -7.99 -11.09
CA TYR A 102 -10.83 -7.10 -12.02
C TYR A 102 -9.30 -7.26 -12.01
N ALA A 103 -8.77 -8.17 -11.18
CA ALA A 103 -7.34 -8.44 -11.15
C ALA A 103 -6.86 -8.99 -12.51
N SER A 104 -5.75 -8.45 -13.01
CA SER A 104 -5.09 -8.92 -14.24
C SER A 104 -3.59 -9.07 -14.01
N ASP A 105 -2.99 -10.10 -14.62
CA ASP A 105 -1.55 -10.32 -14.61
C ASP A 105 -0.82 -9.48 -15.68
N LYS A 106 -1.57 -8.78 -16.52
CA LYS A 106 -1.00 -7.85 -17.50
C LYS A 106 -0.60 -6.55 -16.80
N THR A 107 0.67 -6.41 -16.53
CA THR A 107 1.24 -5.29 -15.76
C THR A 107 2.39 -4.59 -16.48
N ASP A 108 2.54 -4.82 -17.79
CA ASP A 108 3.60 -4.29 -18.62
C ASP A 108 5.00 -4.56 -18.02
N TYR A 109 5.79 -3.50 -17.77
CA TYR A 109 7.12 -3.62 -17.17
C TYR A 109 7.10 -3.97 -15.67
N PHE A 110 5.98 -3.77 -14.97
CA PHE A 110 5.90 -3.94 -13.52
C PHE A 110 5.75 -5.40 -13.12
N THR A 111 6.83 -6.02 -12.67
CA THR A 111 6.87 -7.45 -12.34
C THR A 111 6.88 -7.75 -10.84
N GLY A 112 6.90 -6.71 -9.99
CA GLY A 112 7.09 -6.87 -8.54
C GLY A 112 8.49 -7.35 -8.13
N LYS A 113 9.40 -7.51 -9.12
CA LYS A 113 10.83 -7.82 -8.95
C LYS A 113 11.66 -6.64 -9.43
N PRO A 114 12.79 -6.33 -8.76
CA PRO A 114 13.57 -5.14 -9.10
C PRO A 114 14.27 -5.29 -10.46
N GLN A 115 14.24 -4.23 -11.25
CA GLN A 115 14.87 -4.12 -12.56
C GLN A 115 15.85 -2.94 -12.55
N PHE A 116 16.84 -2.96 -11.65
CA PHE A 116 17.72 -1.83 -11.37
C PHE A 116 18.43 -1.28 -12.61
N LYS A 117 18.95 -2.17 -13.47
CA LYS A 117 19.64 -1.74 -14.69
C LYS A 117 18.71 -0.94 -15.60
N ARG A 118 17.48 -1.44 -15.83
CA ARG A 118 16.50 -0.74 -16.67
C ARG A 118 16.03 0.57 -16.03
N ALA A 119 15.87 0.60 -14.71
CA ALA A 119 15.55 1.83 -13.98
C ALA A 119 16.64 2.89 -14.15
N GLN A 120 17.93 2.51 -14.04
CA GLN A 120 19.06 3.42 -14.24
C GLN A 120 19.13 3.95 -15.68
N GLU A 121 18.89 3.11 -16.67
CA GLU A 121 18.80 3.52 -18.08
C GLU A 121 17.68 4.54 -18.27
N LEU A 122 16.50 4.28 -17.71
CA LEU A 122 15.34 5.15 -17.82
C LEU A 122 15.56 6.49 -17.12
N LEU A 123 16.22 6.50 -15.95
CA LEU A 123 16.62 7.75 -15.28
C LEU A 123 17.55 8.60 -16.14
N LYS A 124 18.51 7.96 -16.81
CA LYS A 124 19.42 8.64 -17.74
C LYS A 124 18.68 9.19 -18.96
N GLU A 125 17.81 8.38 -19.58
CA GLU A 125 16.96 8.81 -20.70
C GLU A 125 16.04 9.98 -20.31
N ALA A 126 15.54 10.00 -19.08
CA ALA A 126 14.66 11.03 -18.55
C ALA A 126 15.41 12.30 -18.08
N GLY A 127 16.74 12.29 -18.06
CA GLY A 127 17.54 13.42 -17.63
C GLY A 127 17.49 13.66 -16.12
N TYR A 128 17.35 12.60 -15.29
CA TYR A 128 17.35 12.74 -13.83
C TYR A 128 18.68 13.34 -13.36
N ASP A 129 18.62 14.52 -12.74
CA ASP A 129 19.76 15.33 -12.33
C ASP A 129 20.34 14.96 -10.95
N GLY A 130 19.74 13.97 -10.28
CA GLY A 130 20.11 13.58 -8.93
C GLY A 130 19.48 14.43 -7.83
N THR A 131 18.41 15.17 -8.13
CA THR A 131 17.58 15.83 -7.10
C THR A 131 17.13 14.81 -6.06
N PRO A 132 17.37 15.06 -4.75
CA PRO A 132 16.97 14.10 -3.71
C PRO A 132 15.47 13.87 -3.66
N VAL A 133 15.09 12.59 -3.59
CA VAL A 133 13.71 12.15 -3.38
C VAL A 133 13.44 12.06 -1.89
N VAL A 134 12.54 12.89 -1.39
CA VAL A 134 12.09 12.83 0.02
C VAL A 134 11.07 11.70 0.15
N LEU A 135 11.45 10.64 0.87
CA LEU A 135 10.57 9.53 1.25
C LEU A 135 10.21 9.65 2.73
N MET A 136 8.92 9.75 3.04
CA MET A 136 8.43 9.92 4.41
C MET A 136 8.36 8.56 5.14
N LEU A 137 8.84 8.51 6.40
CA LEU A 137 8.84 7.33 7.27
C LEU A 137 7.98 7.60 8.51
N PRO A 138 6.83 6.93 8.66
CA PRO A 138 6.01 7.00 9.88
C PRO A 138 6.63 6.12 10.98
N ALA A 139 7.46 6.70 11.84
CA ALA A 139 8.25 5.94 12.82
C ALA A 139 7.41 5.29 13.91
N ASP A 140 6.27 5.88 14.25
CA ASP A 140 5.33 5.42 15.27
C ASP A 140 4.24 4.47 14.76
N MET A 141 4.33 4.02 13.48
CA MET A 141 3.39 3.06 12.86
C MET A 141 4.06 1.70 12.62
N PRO A 142 4.02 0.76 13.57
CA PRO A 142 4.66 -0.57 13.43
C PRO A 142 4.19 -1.35 12.19
N SER A 143 2.95 -1.12 11.72
CA SER A 143 2.41 -1.74 10.51
C SER A 143 2.99 -1.22 9.20
N LEU A 144 3.74 -0.10 9.22
CA LEU A 144 4.27 0.57 8.01
C LEU A 144 5.76 0.89 8.09
N ASN A 145 6.32 1.07 9.28
CA ASN A 145 7.62 1.72 9.48
C ASN A 145 8.83 0.96 8.90
N LYS A 146 8.69 -0.32 8.58
CA LYS A 146 9.78 -1.12 7.98
C LYS A 146 9.80 -1.06 6.44
N TYR A 147 8.71 -0.65 5.79
CA TYR A 147 8.69 -0.48 4.33
C TYR A 147 9.59 0.64 3.83
N PRO A 148 9.52 1.90 4.35
CA PRO A 148 10.26 3.02 3.78
C PRO A 148 11.78 2.86 3.81
N PRO A 149 12.44 2.33 4.87
CA PRO A 149 13.88 2.08 4.83
C PRO A 149 14.31 1.11 3.74
N VAL A 150 13.55 0.02 3.55
CA VAL A 150 13.83 -0.95 2.49
C VAL A 150 13.59 -0.34 1.11
N MET A 151 12.49 0.42 0.94
CA MET A 151 12.20 1.09 -0.33
C MET A 151 13.26 2.15 -0.67
N ALA A 152 13.74 2.90 0.34
CA ALA A 152 14.83 3.87 0.15
C ALA A 152 16.10 3.21 -0.39
N GLU A 153 16.46 2.03 0.13
CA GLU A 153 17.61 1.28 -0.36
C GLU A 153 17.39 0.76 -1.79
N LEU A 154 16.20 0.26 -2.10
CA LEU A 154 15.84 -0.17 -3.45
C LEU A 154 15.91 1.00 -4.46
N LEU A 155 15.42 2.18 -4.08
CA LEU A 155 15.52 3.38 -4.90
C LEU A 155 16.97 3.83 -5.10
N ARG A 156 17.82 3.79 -4.06
CA ARG A 156 19.26 4.11 -4.19
C ARG A 156 19.95 3.16 -5.16
N ARG A 157 19.66 1.88 -5.09
CA ARG A 157 20.18 0.88 -6.03
C ARG A 157 19.69 1.11 -7.46
N ALA A 158 18.51 1.67 -7.64
CA ALA A 158 17.99 2.08 -8.94
C ALA A 158 18.60 3.40 -9.46
N GLY A 159 19.45 4.09 -8.67
CA GLY A 159 20.14 5.32 -9.07
C GLY A 159 19.55 6.61 -8.51
N PHE A 160 18.52 6.54 -7.67
CA PHE A 160 17.98 7.72 -7.00
C PHE A 160 18.86 8.17 -5.82
N LYS A 161 18.94 9.47 -5.59
CA LYS A 161 19.33 10.01 -4.28
C LYS A 161 18.08 10.06 -3.41
N VAL A 162 18.15 9.47 -2.21
CA VAL A 162 16.98 9.38 -1.32
C VAL A 162 17.28 10.02 0.01
N ASP A 163 16.45 10.98 0.38
CA ASP A 163 16.36 11.58 1.71
C ASP A 163 15.18 10.92 2.46
N LEU A 164 15.52 10.03 3.40
CA LEU A 164 14.51 9.32 4.22
C LEU A 164 14.21 10.15 5.47
N GLN A 165 13.04 10.75 5.53
CA GLN A 165 12.63 11.65 6.61
C GLN A 165 11.68 10.96 7.58
N SER A 166 12.15 10.78 8.83
CA SER A 166 11.37 10.18 9.92
C SER A 166 10.46 11.21 10.57
N MET A 167 9.21 10.84 10.82
CA MET A 167 8.19 11.63 11.51
C MET A 167 7.14 10.72 12.13
N ASP A 168 6.27 11.26 12.98
CA ASP A 168 5.08 10.55 13.44
C ASP A 168 4.00 10.50 12.35
N TRP A 169 3.03 9.58 12.50
CA TRP A 169 1.97 9.38 11.52
C TRP A 169 1.09 10.62 11.32
N ALA A 170 0.76 11.35 12.39
CA ALA A 170 -0.08 12.53 12.31
C ALA A 170 0.60 13.64 11.49
N THR A 171 1.91 13.84 11.70
CA THR A 171 2.74 14.74 10.89
C THR A 171 2.79 14.29 9.42
N LEU A 172 2.96 13.00 9.13
CA LEU A 172 2.93 12.48 7.76
C LEU A 172 1.59 12.75 7.10
N VAL A 173 0.48 12.44 7.78
CA VAL A 173 -0.89 12.67 7.26
C VAL A 173 -1.14 14.13 6.94
N THR A 174 -0.66 15.04 7.78
CA THR A 174 -0.74 16.48 7.52
C THR A 174 0.15 16.89 6.34
N ARG A 175 1.40 16.39 6.32
CA ARG A 175 2.37 16.77 5.29
C ARG A 175 2.00 16.25 3.90
N ARG A 176 1.42 15.06 3.78
CA ARG A 176 1.01 14.51 2.48
C ARG A 176 -0.04 15.35 1.74
N THR A 177 -0.72 16.27 2.43
CA THR A 177 -1.68 17.20 1.79
C THR A 177 -0.99 18.36 1.05
N LYS A 178 0.32 18.53 1.18
CA LYS A 178 1.08 19.62 0.56
C LYS A 178 1.57 19.23 -0.83
N SER A 179 1.10 19.92 -1.86
CA SER A 179 1.58 19.80 -3.24
C SER A 179 2.78 20.72 -3.55
N SER A 180 3.22 21.53 -2.59
CA SER A 180 4.33 22.47 -2.72
C SER A 180 5.70 21.78 -2.88
N PRO A 181 6.74 22.48 -3.36
CA PRO A 181 8.10 21.97 -3.40
C PRO A 181 8.60 21.45 -2.04
N VAL A 182 9.57 20.52 -2.07
CA VAL A 182 10.18 19.95 -0.84
C VAL A 182 10.75 21.03 0.07
N SER A 183 11.35 22.10 -0.50
CA SER A 183 11.87 23.26 0.25
C SER A 183 10.80 24.02 1.03
N GLU A 184 9.54 23.87 0.68
CA GLU A 184 8.36 24.47 1.34
C GLU A 184 7.58 23.46 2.18
N GLY A 185 8.20 22.34 2.53
CA GLY A 185 7.61 21.27 3.32
C GLY A 185 6.82 20.23 2.53
N GLY A 186 6.95 20.20 1.20
CA GLY A 186 6.42 19.13 0.34
C GLY A 186 7.17 17.81 0.52
N TRP A 187 6.85 16.83 -0.31
CA TRP A 187 7.35 15.45 -0.25
C TRP A 187 7.39 14.84 -1.66
N ASN A 188 8.14 13.73 -1.85
CA ASN A 188 8.15 13.01 -3.12
C ASN A 188 7.50 11.64 -3.05
N GLY A 189 7.58 10.95 -1.91
CA GLY A 189 6.95 9.65 -1.74
C GLY A 189 6.56 9.33 -0.31
N PHE A 190 5.52 8.51 -0.15
CA PHE A 190 5.15 7.88 1.11
C PHE A 190 4.52 6.52 0.87
N ILE A 191 4.46 5.69 1.91
CA ILE A 191 3.87 4.36 1.87
C ILE A 191 2.69 4.31 2.82
N THR A 192 1.58 3.71 2.35
CA THR A 192 0.44 3.36 3.18
C THR A 192 -0.16 2.04 2.72
N PHE A 193 -1.13 1.51 3.44
CA PHE A 193 -1.90 0.35 3.02
C PHE A 193 -3.36 0.72 2.80
N TRP A 194 -4.03 -0.09 1.98
CA TRP A 194 -5.44 0.03 1.65
C TRP A 194 -6.11 -1.33 1.81
N ASN A 195 -7.33 -1.34 2.31
CA ASN A 195 -8.09 -2.57 2.43
C ASN A 195 -8.60 -3.04 1.07
N GLN A 196 -8.82 -4.32 0.92
CA GLN A 196 -9.41 -4.89 -0.30
C GLN A 196 -10.76 -4.23 -0.66
N ALA A 197 -11.54 -3.85 0.35
CA ALA A 197 -12.82 -3.15 0.16
C ALA A 197 -12.66 -1.81 -0.58
N ASP A 198 -11.52 -1.14 -0.45
CA ASP A 198 -11.25 0.15 -1.10
C ASP A 198 -10.74 -0.04 -2.54
N THR A 199 -10.05 -1.16 -2.81
CA THR A 199 -9.27 -1.34 -4.05
C THR A 199 -9.88 -2.33 -5.04
N PHE A 200 -11.00 -3.01 -4.70
CA PHE A 200 -11.60 -4.04 -5.57
C PHE A 200 -12.27 -3.47 -6.84
N ASN A 201 -12.51 -2.17 -6.87
CA ASN A 201 -13.21 -1.49 -7.97
C ASN A 201 -12.52 -0.15 -8.27
N PRO A 202 -12.27 0.20 -9.57
CA PRO A 202 -11.57 1.43 -9.93
C PRO A 202 -12.26 2.71 -9.49
N LEU A 203 -13.55 2.68 -9.15
CA LEU A 203 -14.33 3.87 -8.78
C LEU A 203 -14.21 4.23 -7.30
N PHE A 204 -13.88 3.26 -6.43
CA PHE A 204 -13.85 3.49 -4.98
C PHE A 204 -12.46 3.84 -4.45
N PHE A 205 -11.42 3.62 -5.25
CA PHE A 205 -10.05 3.84 -4.82
C PHE A 205 -9.61 5.29 -5.06
N ALA A 206 -9.62 6.11 -4.02
CA ALA A 206 -9.32 7.53 -4.10
C ALA A 206 -7.97 7.88 -4.76
N PRO A 207 -6.85 7.15 -4.53
CA PRO A 207 -5.59 7.40 -5.23
C PRO A 207 -5.61 7.11 -6.72
N LEU A 208 -6.59 6.36 -7.22
CA LEU A 208 -6.77 6.05 -8.63
C LEU A 208 -7.44 7.22 -9.34
N THR A 209 -6.72 8.31 -9.51
CA THR A 209 -7.20 9.54 -10.13
C THR A 209 -6.15 10.16 -11.03
N GLY A 210 -6.60 10.74 -12.15
CA GLY A 210 -5.83 11.55 -13.10
C GLY A 210 -6.23 13.03 -13.08
N SER A 211 -6.94 13.49 -12.04
CA SER A 211 -7.54 14.82 -11.96
C SER A 211 -6.58 15.93 -11.49
N GLY A 212 -5.27 15.68 -11.47
CA GLY A 212 -4.26 16.64 -11.05
C GLY A 212 -4.50 17.15 -9.63
N LEU A 213 -4.34 18.45 -9.40
CA LEU A 213 -4.51 19.09 -8.08
C LEU A 213 -5.92 19.00 -7.48
N LYS A 214 -6.92 18.56 -8.25
CA LYS A 214 -8.28 18.28 -7.76
C LYS A 214 -8.43 16.85 -7.25
N GLY A 215 -7.45 15.98 -7.53
CA GLY A 215 -7.44 14.59 -7.13
C GLY A 215 -6.89 14.36 -5.72
N TRP A 216 -6.69 13.09 -5.40
CA TRP A 216 -6.08 12.65 -4.14
C TRP A 216 -4.56 12.94 -4.12
N PHE A 217 -3.94 12.88 -2.96
CA PHE A 217 -2.51 13.18 -2.74
C PHE A 217 -1.60 12.36 -3.65
N GLY A 218 -0.69 13.04 -4.33
CA GLY A 218 0.12 12.51 -5.44
C GLY A 218 -0.19 13.25 -6.74
N TRP A 219 -1.42 13.72 -6.92
CA TRP A 219 -1.85 14.69 -7.92
C TRP A 219 -1.43 14.34 -9.36
N THR A 220 -1.57 13.07 -9.72
CA THR A 220 -1.37 12.64 -11.11
C THR A 220 -2.34 13.39 -12.01
N ASP A 221 -1.83 14.00 -13.06
CA ASP A 221 -2.61 14.64 -14.12
C ASP A 221 -2.61 13.76 -15.36
N ASP A 222 -3.70 13.01 -15.56
CA ASP A 222 -3.81 11.99 -16.60
C ASP A 222 -5.23 11.91 -17.17
N PRO A 223 -5.56 12.74 -18.17
CA PRO A 223 -6.87 12.73 -18.81
C PRO A 223 -7.26 11.38 -19.44
N LYS A 224 -6.27 10.56 -19.86
CA LYS A 224 -6.54 9.23 -20.41
C LYS A 224 -7.01 8.26 -19.34
N LEU A 225 -6.44 8.37 -18.13
CA LEU A 225 -6.90 7.58 -16.97
C LEU A 225 -8.34 7.93 -16.61
N GLU A 226 -8.68 9.22 -16.56
CA GLU A 226 -10.06 9.64 -16.27
C GLU A 226 -11.03 9.19 -17.38
N ALA A 227 -10.65 9.29 -18.67
CA ALA A 227 -11.49 8.80 -19.77
C ALA A 227 -11.79 7.29 -19.68
N LEU A 228 -10.80 6.47 -19.30
CA LEU A 228 -11.02 5.02 -19.08
C LEU A 228 -11.96 4.75 -17.90
N LYS A 229 -11.88 5.55 -16.84
CA LYS A 229 -12.77 5.45 -15.68
C LYS A 229 -14.20 5.86 -16.05
N ASP A 230 -14.38 6.92 -16.83
CA ASP A 230 -15.68 7.37 -17.33
C ASP A 230 -16.33 6.30 -18.22
N GLU A 231 -15.57 5.66 -19.10
CA GLU A 231 -16.06 4.54 -19.93
C GLU A 231 -16.44 3.33 -19.06
N PHE A 232 -15.64 3.04 -18.00
CA PHE A 232 -15.96 1.98 -17.04
C PHE A 232 -17.28 2.24 -16.30
N VAL A 233 -17.58 3.48 -15.95
CA VAL A 233 -18.86 3.90 -15.35
C VAL A 233 -20.00 3.67 -16.35
N GLY A 234 -19.78 4.05 -17.60
CA GLY A 234 -20.82 4.05 -18.65
C GLY A 234 -21.22 2.66 -19.16
N THR A 235 -20.51 1.58 -18.79
CA THR A 235 -20.81 0.22 -19.26
C THR A 235 -21.29 -0.73 -18.17
N SER A 236 -22.30 -1.53 -18.47
CA SER A 236 -22.79 -2.63 -17.61
C SER A 236 -22.28 -4.01 -18.05
N ASP A 237 -21.75 -4.13 -19.27
CA ASP A 237 -21.19 -5.38 -19.78
C ASP A 237 -19.95 -5.80 -18.99
N LEU A 238 -19.98 -7.01 -18.42
CA LEU A 238 -18.92 -7.48 -17.54
C LEU A 238 -17.60 -7.73 -18.28
N ALA A 239 -17.65 -8.22 -19.52
CA ALA A 239 -16.44 -8.46 -20.30
C ALA A 239 -15.76 -7.15 -20.65
N LYS A 240 -16.54 -6.14 -21.07
CA LYS A 240 -16.05 -4.79 -21.35
C LYS A 240 -15.50 -4.12 -20.08
N ARG A 241 -16.15 -4.27 -18.93
CA ARG A 241 -15.64 -3.77 -17.65
C ARG A 241 -14.29 -4.37 -17.26
N LYS A 242 -14.09 -5.68 -17.50
CA LYS A 242 -12.79 -6.33 -17.26
C LYS A 242 -11.69 -5.78 -18.19
N GLU A 243 -12.00 -5.59 -19.47
CA GLU A 243 -11.09 -4.97 -20.43
C GLU A 243 -10.70 -3.56 -19.98
N LEU A 244 -11.66 -2.74 -19.59
CA LEU A 244 -11.43 -1.38 -19.11
C LEU A 244 -10.64 -1.35 -17.81
N ALA A 245 -10.93 -2.23 -16.86
CA ALA A 245 -10.17 -2.36 -15.63
C ALA A 245 -8.69 -2.73 -15.89
N GLU A 246 -8.44 -3.63 -16.85
CA GLU A 246 -7.08 -3.95 -17.31
C GLU A 246 -6.43 -2.74 -18.00
N GLY A 247 -7.16 -2.01 -18.83
CA GLY A 247 -6.68 -0.76 -19.45
C GLY A 247 -6.32 0.30 -18.42
N ILE A 248 -7.14 0.46 -17.38
CA ILE A 248 -6.85 1.34 -16.23
C ILE A 248 -5.57 0.90 -15.51
N GLN A 249 -5.41 -0.39 -15.26
CA GLN A 249 -4.20 -0.94 -14.63
C GLN A 249 -2.94 -0.63 -15.44
N LEU A 250 -2.96 -0.88 -16.73
CA LEU A 250 -1.84 -0.59 -17.63
C LEU A 250 -1.54 0.92 -17.66
N ARG A 251 -2.58 1.76 -17.64
CA ARG A 251 -2.40 3.22 -17.61
C ARG A 251 -1.77 3.69 -16.30
N VAL A 252 -2.15 3.12 -15.17
CA VAL A 252 -1.52 3.40 -13.86
C VAL A 252 -0.04 3.07 -13.88
N MET A 253 0.37 1.96 -14.50
CA MET A 253 1.79 1.59 -14.66
C MET A 253 2.50 2.57 -15.59
N ASP A 254 1.90 2.90 -16.75
CA ASP A 254 2.48 3.82 -17.74
C ASP A 254 2.69 5.23 -17.15
N SER A 255 1.74 5.74 -16.40
CA SER A 255 1.86 7.06 -15.74
C SER A 255 2.67 7.01 -14.44
N GLY A 256 2.93 5.84 -13.88
CA GLY A 256 3.63 5.68 -12.60
C GLY A 256 2.86 6.23 -11.40
N VAL A 257 1.52 6.16 -11.42
CA VAL A 257 0.65 6.79 -10.41
C VAL A 257 1.01 6.36 -9.00
N TYR A 258 1.14 5.04 -8.78
CA TYR A 258 1.62 4.44 -7.52
C TYR A 258 2.19 3.05 -7.78
N GLY A 259 3.00 2.56 -6.85
CA GLY A 259 3.63 1.24 -6.94
C GLY A 259 3.07 0.24 -5.93
N MET A 260 2.71 -0.96 -6.40
CA MET A 260 2.23 -2.05 -5.54
C MET A 260 3.40 -2.70 -4.80
N LEU A 261 3.33 -2.77 -3.46
CA LEU A 261 4.38 -3.37 -2.62
C LEU A 261 4.05 -4.80 -2.17
N GLY A 262 2.91 -5.34 -2.61
CA GLY A 262 2.39 -6.65 -2.25
C GLY A 262 1.19 -6.57 -1.31
N GLU A 263 0.67 -7.74 -0.92
CA GLU A 263 -0.52 -7.88 -0.10
C GLU A 263 -0.21 -8.54 1.24
N ALA A 264 -0.81 -8.03 2.31
CA ALA A 264 -0.81 -8.61 3.65
C ALA A 264 -2.16 -9.26 3.96
N LYS A 265 -2.15 -10.23 4.85
CA LYS A 265 -3.33 -10.87 5.44
C LYS A 265 -3.40 -10.45 6.91
N PRO A 266 -4.18 -9.43 7.26
CA PRO A 266 -4.33 -9.01 8.65
C PRO A 266 -4.89 -10.14 9.51
N ILE A 267 -4.39 -10.25 10.73
CA ILE A 267 -4.84 -11.23 11.70
C ILE A 267 -5.62 -10.53 12.81
N ILE A 268 -6.80 -11.05 13.11
CA ILE A 268 -7.59 -10.70 14.28
C ILE A 268 -7.32 -11.75 15.36
N ALA A 269 -7.08 -11.31 16.59
CA ALA A 269 -7.05 -12.21 17.73
C ALA A 269 -8.33 -12.05 18.56
N LEU A 270 -8.94 -13.17 18.90
CA LEU A 270 -10.09 -13.27 19.79
C LEU A 270 -9.75 -14.18 20.95
N ARG A 271 -10.25 -13.88 22.15
CA ARG A 271 -10.30 -14.86 23.21
C ARG A 271 -11.25 -15.99 22.84
N LYS A 272 -10.98 -17.23 23.27
CA LYS A 272 -11.79 -18.40 22.90
C LYS A 272 -13.24 -18.36 23.34
N ASN A 273 -13.54 -17.58 24.39
CA ASN A 273 -14.91 -17.34 24.83
C ASN A 273 -15.64 -16.24 24.03
N ILE A 274 -15.04 -15.79 22.92
CA ILE A 274 -15.67 -14.84 21.98
C ILE A 274 -16.02 -15.58 20.70
N SER A 275 -17.27 -15.48 20.28
CA SER A 275 -17.81 -16.09 19.07
C SER A 275 -18.57 -15.08 18.20
N GLY A 276 -18.98 -15.46 16.99
CA GLY A 276 -19.86 -14.68 16.13
C GLY A 276 -19.20 -13.54 15.36
N LEU A 277 -17.85 -13.54 15.19
CA LEU A 277 -17.21 -12.58 14.29
C LEU A 277 -17.70 -12.80 12.86
N VAL A 278 -18.17 -11.72 12.23
CA VAL A 278 -18.63 -11.75 10.83
C VAL A 278 -17.43 -11.77 9.90
N GLU A 279 -17.38 -12.72 8.97
CA GLU A 279 -16.38 -12.75 7.91
C GLU A 279 -16.65 -11.62 6.89
N ALA A 280 -15.78 -10.62 6.87
CA ALA A 280 -15.89 -9.48 5.98
C ALA A 280 -14.50 -8.91 5.64
N PRO A 281 -14.35 -8.15 4.53
CA PRO A 281 -13.08 -7.50 4.16
C PRO A 281 -12.62 -6.44 5.17
N ILE A 282 -13.50 -6.01 6.06
CA ILE A 282 -13.25 -5.09 7.17
C ILE A 282 -13.76 -5.73 8.46
N SER A 283 -13.30 -5.26 9.62
CA SER A 283 -13.77 -5.78 10.91
C SER A 283 -15.23 -5.41 11.16
N VAL A 284 -16.09 -6.42 11.33
CA VAL A 284 -17.52 -6.27 11.61
C VAL A 284 -17.86 -7.00 12.91
N PHE A 285 -18.23 -6.24 13.94
CA PHE A 285 -18.41 -6.77 15.31
C PHE A 285 -19.87 -7.01 15.71
N TRP A 286 -20.83 -6.86 14.79
CA TRP A 286 -22.27 -6.92 15.12
C TRP A 286 -22.76 -8.26 15.68
N GLY A 287 -22.08 -9.33 15.34
CA GLY A 287 -22.45 -10.69 15.79
C GLY A 287 -21.69 -11.20 17.00
N LEU A 288 -20.77 -10.41 17.55
CA LEU A 288 -19.92 -10.88 18.67
C LEU A 288 -20.74 -11.21 19.91
N LYS A 289 -20.42 -12.36 20.49
CA LYS A 289 -20.96 -12.84 21.76
C LYS A 289 -19.79 -13.22 22.66
N LYS A 290 -19.99 -12.99 23.96
CA LYS A 290 -19.06 -13.44 25.01
C LYS A 290 -19.77 -14.51 25.83
N ASP A 291 -19.24 -15.73 25.79
CA ASP A 291 -19.71 -16.91 26.52
C ASP A 291 -19.09 -16.98 27.89
#